data_f6034bce4a8ec200aed9282ca55400db
#
_entry.id   f6034bce4a8ec200aed9282ca55400db
#
_cell.length_a   1.000
_cell.length_b   1.000
_cell.length_c   1.000
_cell.angle_alpha   90.00
_cell.angle_beta   90.00
_cell.angle_gamma   90.00
#
_symmetry.space_group_name_H-M   'P 1'
#
loop_
_entity.id
_entity.type
_entity.pdbx_description
1 polymer ?
#
loop_
_entity_poly.entity_id
_entity_poly.type
_entity_poly.pdbx_seq_one_letter_code
_entity_poly.pdbx_strand_id
1 'polypeptide(L)'
;MSRVKRRAWLELGLVLATAVLHFVFQTALHLDAPYIAAAVLFWTGYLVYRLRAAGQARAWGLRSDTFAASLKANGVLLLVAGAAMVGYGLSRGRGCPPPHSLYLLLALYPVWGLIQQFIICAIVGQNLQSVFGSRIRAVAVGAALFGAVHLPNWTLCMLTAIACAIWMSLFLRWPNLWVHGFSHGWLASLAYIYVLGEDPLAAVRQMFNV
;
A
#
# COMPACT_ATOMS: atom_id res chain seq x y z
N MET A 1 27.97 -12.94 -4.33
CA MET A 1 26.77 -12.21 -3.85
C MET A 1 26.51 -12.59 -2.40
N SER A 2 26.37 -11.62 -1.48
CA SER A 2 26.11 -11.89 -0.06
C SER A 2 24.75 -12.57 0.14
N ARG A 3 24.61 -13.33 1.24
CA ARG A 3 23.32 -13.98 1.61
C ARG A 3 22.16 -12.96 1.70
N VAL A 4 22.45 -11.75 2.16
CA VAL A 4 21.48 -10.65 2.26
C VAL A 4 20.96 -10.23 0.88
N LYS A 5 21.85 -9.98 -0.07
CA LYS A 5 21.45 -9.60 -1.44
C LYS A 5 20.71 -10.72 -2.16
N ARG A 6 21.11 -11.98 -1.97
CA ARG A 6 20.39 -13.13 -2.54
C ARG A 6 18.95 -13.19 -2.04
N ARG A 7 18.74 -12.99 -0.75
CA ARG A 7 17.39 -12.95 -0.17
C ARG A 7 16.57 -11.78 -0.71
N ALA A 8 17.18 -10.59 -0.78
CA ALA A 8 16.51 -9.40 -1.33
C ALA A 8 15.98 -9.65 -2.75
N TRP A 9 16.78 -10.26 -3.62
CA TRP A 9 16.33 -10.64 -4.96
C TRP A 9 15.23 -11.70 -4.97
N LEU A 10 15.29 -12.68 -4.08
CA LEU A 10 14.20 -13.68 -3.95
C LEU A 10 12.89 -13.04 -3.50
N GLU A 11 12.92 -12.16 -2.49
CA GLU A 11 11.73 -11.45 -2.02
C GLU A 11 11.15 -10.52 -3.11
N LEU A 12 12.00 -9.79 -3.83
CA LEU A 12 11.58 -8.96 -4.97
C LEU A 12 10.97 -9.82 -6.08
N GLY A 13 11.56 -10.96 -6.39
CA GLY A 13 11.03 -11.91 -7.37
C GLY A 13 9.66 -12.47 -6.97
N LEU A 14 9.46 -12.79 -5.70
CA LEU A 14 8.16 -13.25 -5.17
C LEU A 14 7.10 -12.15 -5.26
N VAL A 15 7.44 -10.89 -4.93
CA VAL A 15 6.50 -9.77 -5.08
C VAL A 15 6.14 -9.56 -6.54
N LEU A 16 7.14 -9.57 -7.43
CA LEU A 16 6.89 -9.43 -8.87
C LEU A 16 6.00 -10.56 -9.41
N ALA A 17 6.27 -11.80 -9.01
CA ALA A 17 5.43 -12.94 -9.38
C ALA A 17 3.99 -12.77 -8.87
N THR A 18 3.81 -12.29 -7.62
CA THR A 18 2.49 -11.98 -7.08
C THR A 18 1.79 -10.92 -7.94
N ALA A 19 2.48 -9.84 -8.33
CA ALA A 19 1.90 -8.79 -9.15
C ALA A 19 1.52 -9.27 -10.56
N VAL A 20 2.38 -10.07 -11.21
CA VAL A 20 2.10 -10.64 -12.54
C VAL A 20 0.92 -11.62 -12.47
N LEU A 21 0.88 -12.49 -11.47
CA LEU A 21 -0.23 -13.41 -11.28
C LEU A 21 -1.54 -12.66 -10.98
N HIS A 22 -1.49 -11.58 -10.19
CA HIS A 22 -2.67 -10.74 -9.98
C HIS A 22 -3.24 -10.26 -11.31
N PHE A 23 -2.40 -9.71 -12.18
CA PHE A 23 -2.83 -9.25 -13.49
C PHE A 23 -3.44 -10.38 -14.33
N VAL A 24 -2.82 -11.56 -14.35
CA VAL A 24 -3.34 -12.74 -15.10
C VAL A 24 -4.69 -13.19 -14.54
N PHE A 25 -4.81 -13.31 -13.20
CA PHE A 25 -6.05 -13.75 -12.57
C PHE A 25 -7.18 -12.73 -12.75
N GLN A 26 -6.86 -11.44 -12.71
CA GLN A 26 -7.82 -10.37 -12.94
C GLN A 26 -8.29 -10.33 -14.39
N THR A 27 -7.36 -10.29 -15.35
CA THR A 27 -7.71 -10.00 -16.76
C THR A 27 -8.11 -11.24 -17.56
N ALA A 28 -7.45 -12.37 -17.32
CA ALA A 28 -7.70 -13.58 -18.13
C ALA A 28 -8.67 -14.57 -17.48
N LEU A 29 -8.65 -14.68 -16.15
CA LEU A 29 -9.43 -15.69 -15.43
C LEU A 29 -10.64 -15.13 -14.69
N HIS A 30 -10.71 -13.81 -14.48
CA HIS A 30 -11.77 -13.13 -13.70
C HIS A 30 -11.95 -13.72 -12.28
N LEU A 31 -10.83 -14.09 -11.65
CA LEU A 31 -10.76 -14.73 -10.33
C LEU A 31 -10.03 -13.83 -9.30
N ASP A 32 -10.37 -12.55 -9.25
CA ASP A 32 -9.70 -11.54 -8.41
C ASP A 32 -9.76 -11.89 -6.93
N ALA A 33 -10.96 -12.12 -6.40
CA ALA A 33 -11.17 -12.33 -4.98
C ALA A 33 -10.47 -13.59 -4.45
N PRO A 34 -10.57 -14.78 -5.09
CA PRO A 34 -9.82 -15.97 -4.68
C PRO A 34 -8.31 -15.75 -4.74
N TYR A 35 -7.82 -15.05 -5.78
CA TYR A 35 -6.41 -14.76 -5.90
C TYR A 35 -5.92 -13.84 -4.77
N ILE A 36 -6.64 -12.73 -4.52
CA ILE A 36 -6.29 -11.79 -3.44
C ILE A 36 -6.25 -12.52 -2.08
N ALA A 37 -7.26 -13.36 -1.81
CA ALA A 37 -7.28 -14.15 -0.57
C ALA A 37 -6.07 -15.08 -0.46
N ALA A 38 -5.71 -15.80 -1.52
CA ALA A 38 -4.54 -16.67 -1.56
C ALA A 38 -3.24 -15.88 -1.37
N ALA A 39 -3.10 -14.73 -2.03
CA ALA A 39 -1.93 -13.86 -1.88
C ALA A 39 -1.80 -13.30 -0.47
N VAL A 40 -2.89 -12.87 0.15
CA VAL A 40 -2.91 -12.40 1.54
C VAL A 40 -2.50 -13.51 2.50
N LEU A 41 -3.03 -14.72 2.35
CA LEU A 41 -2.65 -15.88 3.17
C LEU A 41 -1.16 -16.22 3.00
N PHE A 42 -0.66 -16.24 1.78
CA PHE A 42 0.76 -16.49 1.49
C PHE A 42 1.66 -15.45 2.17
N TRP A 43 1.39 -14.16 1.98
CA TRP A 43 2.21 -13.10 2.56
C TRP A 43 2.08 -13.01 4.07
N THR A 44 0.92 -13.33 4.63
CA THR A 44 0.74 -13.44 6.09
C THR A 44 1.57 -14.60 6.64
N GLY A 45 1.53 -15.77 6.02
CA GLY A 45 2.37 -16.91 6.39
C GLY A 45 3.87 -16.57 6.30
N TYR A 46 4.27 -15.88 5.23
CA TYR A 46 5.64 -15.41 5.07
C TYR A 46 6.04 -14.40 6.16
N LEU A 47 5.17 -13.46 6.49
CA LEU A 47 5.37 -12.52 7.59
C LEU A 47 5.61 -13.26 8.91
N VAL A 48 4.72 -14.17 9.28
CA VAL A 48 4.84 -14.95 10.52
C VAL A 48 6.12 -15.77 10.54
N TYR A 49 6.47 -16.43 9.44
CA TYR A 49 7.72 -17.18 9.32
C TYR A 49 8.94 -16.27 9.55
N ARG A 50 8.97 -15.09 8.92
CA ARG A 50 10.11 -14.20 8.99
C ARG A 50 10.22 -13.46 10.33
N LEU A 51 9.12 -13.21 11.02
CA LEU A 51 9.14 -12.60 12.35
C LEU A 51 9.83 -13.46 13.42
N ARG A 52 10.04 -14.75 13.16
CA ARG A 52 10.85 -15.64 14.01
C ARG A 52 12.33 -15.26 14.02
N ALA A 53 12.81 -14.52 13.02
CA ALA A 53 14.19 -14.07 12.97
C ALA A 53 14.39 -12.84 13.86
N ALA A 54 15.42 -12.87 14.71
CA ALA A 54 15.75 -11.76 15.61
C ALA A 54 15.94 -10.44 14.83
N GLY A 55 15.34 -9.37 15.34
CA GLY A 55 15.42 -8.03 14.75
C GLY A 55 14.57 -7.79 13.49
N GLN A 56 13.91 -8.83 12.93
CA GLN A 56 13.13 -8.67 11.71
C GLN A 56 11.88 -7.80 11.92
N ALA A 57 11.20 -7.93 13.05
CA ALA A 57 10.06 -7.07 13.40
C ALA A 57 10.46 -5.60 13.38
N ARG A 58 11.57 -5.27 14.04
CA ARG A 58 12.12 -3.92 14.09
C ARG A 58 12.51 -3.42 12.69
N ALA A 59 13.16 -4.25 11.89
CA ALA A 59 13.54 -3.90 10.51
C ALA A 59 12.30 -3.59 9.66
N TRP A 60 11.22 -4.31 9.82
CA TRP A 60 9.97 -4.10 9.09
C TRP A 60 9.06 -3.02 9.65
N GLY A 61 9.58 -2.23 10.60
CA GLY A 61 8.85 -1.08 11.16
C GLY A 61 7.81 -1.45 12.23
N LEU A 62 7.82 -2.68 12.75
CA LEU A 62 7.07 -3.06 13.95
C LEU A 62 7.86 -2.62 15.19
N ARG A 63 7.88 -1.29 15.43
CA ARG A 63 8.72 -0.64 16.44
C ARG A 63 8.08 0.66 16.93
N SER A 64 8.42 1.09 18.15
CA SER A 64 7.85 2.28 18.79
C SER A 64 8.76 3.52 18.73
N ASP A 65 10.07 3.33 18.64
CA ASP A 65 11.06 4.42 18.72
C ASP A 65 11.01 5.42 17.55
N THR A 66 10.46 5.03 16.40
CA THR A 66 10.22 5.93 15.27
C THR A 66 8.76 6.39 15.17
N PHE A 67 7.89 5.96 16.08
CA PHE A 67 6.44 6.22 16.00
C PHE A 67 6.12 7.71 15.91
N ALA A 68 6.62 8.53 16.84
CA ALA A 68 6.31 9.95 16.89
C ALA A 68 6.79 10.70 15.61
N ALA A 69 8.00 10.41 15.13
CA ALA A 69 8.53 11.03 13.92
C ALA A 69 7.72 10.59 12.67
N SER A 70 7.39 9.30 12.58
CA SER A 70 6.56 8.76 11.52
C SER A 70 5.15 9.35 11.56
N LEU A 71 4.53 9.44 12.74
CA LEU A 71 3.20 10.02 12.94
C LEU A 71 3.16 11.48 12.52
N LYS A 72 4.15 12.28 12.91
CA LYS A 72 4.25 13.69 12.51
C LYS A 72 4.30 13.83 10.99
N ALA A 73 5.18 13.06 10.33
CA ALA A 73 5.36 13.15 8.89
C ALA A 73 4.12 12.65 8.10
N ASN A 74 3.56 11.51 8.49
CA ASN A 74 2.33 10.98 7.87
C ASN A 74 1.09 11.80 8.22
N GLY A 75 1.05 12.43 9.41
CA GLY A 75 0.00 13.36 9.80
C GLY A 75 -0.05 14.59 8.89
N VAL A 76 1.11 15.18 8.59
CA VAL A 76 1.19 16.29 7.63
C VAL A 76 0.74 15.82 6.24
N LEU A 77 1.22 14.65 5.78
CA LEU A 77 0.78 14.09 4.51
C LEU A 77 -0.74 13.88 4.46
N LEU A 78 -1.31 13.30 5.51
CA LEU A 78 -2.75 13.03 5.61
C LEU A 78 -3.57 14.32 5.58
N LEU A 79 -3.14 15.35 6.31
CA LEU A 79 -3.82 16.65 6.33
C LEU A 79 -3.76 17.33 4.97
N VAL A 80 -2.58 17.43 4.37
CA VAL A 80 -2.41 18.15 3.10
C VAL A 80 -3.05 17.40 1.93
N ALA A 81 -2.72 16.12 1.76
CA ALA A 81 -3.28 15.32 0.68
C ALA A 81 -4.78 15.07 0.89
N GLY A 82 -5.21 14.78 2.12
CA GLY A 82 -6.62 14.59 2.45
C GLY A 82 -7.44 15.83 2.18
N ALA A 83 -6.99 17.01 2.62
CA ALA A 83 -7.68 18.27 2.33
C ALA A 83 -7.75 18.55 0.83
N ALA A 84 -6.67 18.29 0.09
CA ALA A 84 -6.66 18.45 -1.37
C ALA A 84 -7.65 17.49 -2.07
N MET A 85 -7.70 16.22 -1.66
CA MET A 85 -8.64 15.23 -2.21
C MET A 85 -10.08 15.59 -1.91
N VAL A 86 -10.40 15.97 -0.67
CA VAL A 86 -11.74 16.40 -0.27
C VAL A 86 -12.15 17.66 -1.02
N GLY A 87 -11.29 18.69 -1.05
CA GLY A 87 -11.55 19.92 -1.78
C GLY A 87 -11.80 19.70 -3.27
N TYR A 88 -11.00 18.83 -3.91
CA TYR A 88 -11.22 18.42 -5.29
C TYR A 88 -12.57 17.70 -5.46
N GLY A 89 -12.89 16.73 -4.61
CA GLY A 89 -14.16 16.01 -4.69
C GLY A 89 -15.37 16.91 -4.54
N LEU A 90 -15.34 17.82 -3.55
CA LEU A 90 -16.42 18.79 -3.32
C LEU A 90 -16.60 19.72 -4.51
N SER A 91 -15.51 20.20 -5.13
CA SER A 91 -15.58 21.03 -6.34
C SER A 91 -16.20 20.29 -7.54
N ARG A 92 -16.23 18.97 -7.50
CA ARG A 92 -16.85 18.09 -8.52
C ARG A 92 -18.24 17.58 -8.12
N GLY A 93 -18.79 18.07 -7.00
CA GLY A 93 -20.09 17.64 -6.47
C GLY A 93 -20.06 16.21 -5.86
N ARG A 94 -18.88 15.72 -5.48
CA ARG A 94 -18.71 14.37 -4.92
C ARG A 94 -18.67 14.38 -3.40
N GLY A 95 -19.29 13.37 -2.77
CA GLY A 95 -19.14 13.14 -1.32
C GLY A 95 -19.80 14.18 -0.43
N CYS A 96 -20.85 14.87 -0.88
CA CYS A 96 -21.62 15.79 -0.06
C CYS A 96 -23.14 15.49 -0.19
N PRO A 97 -23.80 14.96 0.89
CA PRO A 97 -23.19 14.55 2.15
C PRO A 97 -22.25 13.36 2.01
N PRO A 98 -21.30 13.15 2.95
CA PRO A 98 -20.41 11.99 2.89
C PRO A 98 -21.20 10.68 2.88
N PRO A 99 -20.92 9.72 1.96
CA PRO A 99 -21.65 8.47 1.93
C PRO A 99 -21.30 7.60 3.16
N HIS A 100 -22.26 6.77 3.61
CA HIS A 100 -22.02 5.88 4.74
C HIS A 100 -20.83 4.92 4.52
N SER A 101 -20.58 4.53 3.28
CA SER A 101 -19.43 3.71 2.91
C SER A 101 -18.09 4.36 3.26
N LEU A 102 -17.97 5.68 3.25
CA LEU A 102 -16.75 6.37 3.66
C LEU A 102 -16.36 6.03 5.11
N TYR A 103 -17.31 6.01 6.04
CA TYR A 103 -17.03 5.70 7.45
C TYR A 103 -16.56 4.25 7.62
N LEU A 104 -17.16 3.32 6.88
CA LEU A 104 -16.74 1.92 6.87
C LEU A 104 -15.35 1.76 6.23
N LEU A 105 -15.08 2.48 5.15
CA LEU A 105 -13.74 2.48 4.54
C LEU A 105 -12.69 3.03 5.51
N LEU A 106 -12.95 4.16 6.17
CA LEU A 106 -12.02 4.73 7.16
C LEU A 106 -11.74 3.77 8.34
N ALA A 107 -12.70 2.91 8.70
CA ALA A 107 -12.55 1.92 9.75
C ALA A 107 -11.81 0.65 9.29
N LEU A 108 -12.12 0.13 8.11
CA LEU A 108 -11.66 -1.18 7.64
C LEU A 108 -10.45 -1.11 6.71
N TYR A 109 -10.36 -0.08 5.87
CA TYR A 109 -9.30 0.05 4.87
C TYR A 109 -7.88 0.20 5.44
N PRO A 110 -7.66 0.69 6.68
CA PRO A 110 -6.35 0.62 7.32
C PRO A 110 -5.75 -0.78 7.41
N VAL A 111 -6.57 -1.83 7.54
CA VAL A 111 -6.09 -3.23 7.52
C VAL A 111 -5.50 -3.56 6.14
N TRP A 112 -6.19 -3.19 5.07
CA TRP A 112 -5.68 -3.33 3.71
C TRP A 112 -4.42 -2.48 3.48
N GLY A 113 -4.43 -1.25 3.99
CA GLY A 113 -3.26 -0.36 3.99
C GLY A 113 -2.03 -0.97 4.67
N LEU A 114 -2.21 -1.66 5.81
CA LEU A 114 -1.13 -2.38 6.49
C LEU A 114 -0.52 -3.47 5.62
N ILE A 115 -1.35 -4.28 4.95
CA ILE A 115 -0.90 -5.35 4.06
C ILE A 115 -0.10 -4.76 2.90
N GLN A 116 -0.61 -3.73 2.25
CA GLN A 116 0.06 -3.08 1.13
C GLN A 116 1.36 -2.39 1.55
N GLN A 117 1.37 -1.67 2.67
CA GLN A 117 2.58 -1.01 3.18
C GLN A 117 3.64 -2.02 3.66
N PHE A 118 3.23 -3.17 4.17
CA PHE A 118 4.14 -4.26 4.47
C PHE A 118 4.85 -4.75 3.20
N ILE A 119 4.12 -5.02 2.14
CA ILE A 119 4.71 -5.49 0.89
C ILE A 119 5.56 -4.41 0.24
N ILE A 120 5.02 -3.20 0.05
CA ILE A 120 5.68 -2.18 -0.76
C ILE A 120 6.80 -1.43 -0.02
N CYS A 121 6.63 -1.12 1.25
CA CYS A 121 7.65 -0.38 2.00
C CYS A 121 8.60 -1.30 2.76
N ALA A 122 8.06 -2.28 3.53
CA ALA A 122 8.88 -3.11 4.37
C ALA A 122 9.61 -4.22 3.58
N ILE A 123 9.03 -4.76 2.51
CA ILE A 123 9.72 -5.76 1.67
C ILE A 123 10.38 -5.06 0.47
N VAL A 124 9.59 -4.48 -0.45
CA VAL A 124 10.14 -3.95 -1.71
C VAL A 124 11.10 -2.80 -1.44
N GLY A 125 10.70 -1.78 -0.66
CA GLY A 125 11.52 -0.59 -0.43
C GLY A 125 12.87 -0.91 0.21
N GLN A 126 12.90 -1.72 1.26
CA GLN A 126 14.15 -2.09 1.92
C GLN A 126 15.05 -2.97 1.05
N ASN A 127 14.45 -3.92 0.32
CA ASN A 127 15.21 -4.79 -0.57
C ASN A 127 15.80 -4.02 -1.74
N LEU A 128 15.03 -3.14 -2.39
CA LEU A 128 15.53 -2.27 -3.45
C LEU A 128 16.65 -1.36 -2.94
N GLN A 129 16.52 -0.79 -1.74
CA GLN A 129 17.58 0.00 -1.14
C GLN A 129 18.85 -0.84 -0.89
N SER A 130 18.71 -2.06 -0.40
CA SER A 130 19.82 -3.00 -0.17
C SER A 130 20.52 -3.40 -1.48
N VAL A 131 19.74 -3.60 -2.54
CA VAL A 131 20.26 -4.00 -3.86
C VAL A 131 20.96 -2.83 -4.55
N PHE A 132 20.31 -1.68 -4.63
CA PHE A 132 20.81 -0.52 -5.38
C PHE A 132 21.81 0.34 -4.60
N GLY A 133 21.86 0.21 -3.28
CA GLY A 133 22.66 1.09 -2.41
C GLY A 133 22.22 2.57 -2.49
N SER A 134 21.03 2.86 -3.02
CA SER A 134 20.52 4.21 -3.24
C SER A 134 19.05 4.29 -2.89
N ARG A 135 18.72 5.18 -1.96
CA ARG A 135 17.33 5.43 -1.55
C ARG A 135 16.49 5.99 -2.69
N ILE A 136 17.05 6.93 -3.47
CA ILE A 136 16.33 7.56 -4.59
C ILE A 136 15.95 6.50 -5.63
N ARG A 137 16.90 5.62 -6.00
CA ARG A 137 16.62 4.54 -6.95
C ARG A 137 15.59 3.56 -6.41
N ALA A 138 15.67 3.20 -5.13
CA ALA A 138 14.70 2.32 -4.50
C ALA A 138 13.29 2.92 -4.52
N VAL A 139 13.16 4.20 -4.18
CA VAL A 139 11.88 4.92 -4.21
C VAL A 139 11.33 5.02 -5.63
N ALA A 140 12.14 5.41 -6.61
CA ALA A 140 11.70 5.55 -7.99
C ALA A 140 11.19 4.23 -8.58
N VAL A 141 11.95 3.14 -8.39
CA VAL A 141 11.55 1.80 -8.88
C VAL A 141 10.33 1.28 -8.11
N GLY A 142 10.30 1.42 -6.78
CA GLY A 142 9.16 0.98 -5.98
C GLY A 142 7.87 1.73 -6.32
N ALA A 143 7.96 3.05 -6.53
CA ALA A 143 6.82 3.87 -6.95
C ALA A 143 6.30 3.46 -8.34
N ALA A 144 7.20 3.24 -9.30
CA ALA A 144 6.83 2.78 -10.63
C ALA A 144 6.15 1.40 -10.59
N LEU A 145 6.68 0.45 -9.82
CA LEU A 145 6.09 -0.87 -9.66
C LEU A 145 4.71 -0.80 -9.02
N PHE A 146 4.57 -0.01 -7.93
CA PHE A 146 3.29 0.12 -7.22
C PHE A 146 2.23 0.86 -8.04
N GLY A 147 2.63 1.83 -8.85
CA GLY A 147 1.72 2.45 -9.83
C GLY A 147 1.28 1.45 -10.89
N ALA A 148 2.23 0.72 -11.49
CA ALA A 148 1.97 -0.18 -12.61
C ALA A 148 0.97 -1.29 -12.30
N VAL A 149 0.90 -1.79 -11.06
CA VAL A 149 -0.08 -2.83 -10.67
C VAL A 149 -1.53 -2.32 -10.65
N HIS A 150 -1.75 -1.01 -10.80
CA HIS A 150 -3.09 -0.41 -10.87
C HIS A 150 -3.56 -0.11 -12.31
N LEU A 151 -2.76 -0.51 -13.30
CA LEU A 151 -3.20 -0.44 -14.69
C LEU A 151 -4.37 -1.43 -14.93
N PRO A 152 -5.31 -1.10 -15.82
CA PRO A 152 -5.31 0.03 -16.76
C PRO A 152 -5.88 1.35 -16.22
N ASN A 153 -6.23 1.47 -14.94
CA ASN A 153 -6.72 2.73 -14.38
C ASN A 153 -5.58 3.74 -14.21
N TRP A 154 -5.36 4.58 -15.23
CA TRP A 154 -4.27 5.56 -15.24
C TRP A 154 -4.33 6.57 -14.10
N THR A 155 -5.53 6.99 -13.68
CA THR A 155 -5.68 7.92 -12.55
C THR A 155 -5.19 7.26 -11.26
N LEU A 156 -5.61 6.02 -11.01
CA LEU A 156 -5.18 5.27 -9.84
C LEU A 156 -3.68 4.93 -9.91
N CYS A 157 -3.17 4.57 -11.10
CA CYS A 157 -1.75 4.33 -11.34
C CYS A 157 -0.89 5.55 -10.92
N MET A 158 -1.26 6.75 -11.38
CA MET A 158 -0.50 7.98 -11.05
C MET A 158 -0.61 8.34 -9.57
N LEU A 159 -1.82 8.27 -8.99
CA LEU A 159 -2.03 8.54 -7.57
C LEU A 159 -1.22 7.61 -6.69
N THR A 160 -1.24 6.30 -6.98
CA THR A 160 -0.52 5.30 -6.19
C THR A 160 0.98 5.36 -6.38
N ALA A 161 1.48 5.72 -7.57
CA ALA A 161 2.90 5.96 -7.81
C ALA A 161 3.42 7.15 -6.97
N ILE A 162 2.72 8.28 -7.00
CA ILE A 162 3.08 9.48 -6.23
C ILE A 162 3.01 9.18 -4.72
N ALA A 163 1.92 8.58 -4.27
CA ALA A 163 1.73 8.22 -2.86
C ALA A 163 2.82 7.25 -2.38
N CYS A 164 3.16 6.23 -3.18
CA CYS A 164 4.22 5.29 -2.89
C CYS A 164 5.58 5.98 -2.78
N ALA A 165 5.91 6.91 -3.69
CA ALA A 165 7.16 7.65 -3.62
C ALA A 165 7.30 8.41 -2.29
N ILE A 166 6.21 9.01 -1.82
CA ILE A 166 6.18 9.72 -0.53
C ILE A 166 6.28 8.72 0.63
N TRP A 167 5.39 7.72 0.70
CA TRP A 167 5.38 6.75 1.80
C TRP A 167 6.69 5.97 1.90
N MET A 168 7.23 5.49 0.79
CA MET A 168 8.49 4.76 0.81
C MET A 168 9.65 5.66 1.24
N SER A 169 9.65 6.94 0.84
CA SER A 169 10.61 7.93 1.31
C SER A 169 10.52 8.17 2.81
N LEU A 170 9.34 8.27 3.35
CA LEU A 170 9.10 8.43 4.79
C LEU A 170 9.45 7.15 5.56
N PHE A 171 9.03 5.99 5.05
CA PHE A 171 9.29 4.70 5.69
C PHE A 171 10.78 4.38 5.79
N LEU A 172 11.54 4.60 4.71
CA LEU A 172 12.99 4.38 4.72
C LEU A 172 13.75 5.34 5.65
N ARG A 173 13.11 6.40 6.13
CA ARG A 173 13.68 7.34 7.11
C ARG A 173 13.17 7.06 8.53
N TRP A 174 11.89 6.80 8.69
CA TRP A 174 11.21 6.57 9.96
C TRP A 174 10.30 5.34 9.86
N PRO A 175 10.88 4.13 9.83
CA PRO A 175 10.11 2.91 9.60
C PRO A 175 9.12 2.66 10.74
N ASN A 176 7.85 2.78 10.44
CA ASN A 176 6.76 2.43 11.34
C ASN A 176 5.56 1.93 10.53
N LEU A 177 5.39 0.60 10.49
CA LEU A 177 4.39 -0.04 9.64
C LEU A 177 2.96 0.36 10.02
N TRP A 178 2.68 0.53 11.32
CA TRP A 178 1.34 0.91 11.78
C TRP A 178 0.93 2.27 11.25
N VAL A 179 1.78 3.28 11.45
CA VAL A 179 1.51 4.65 11.01
C VAL A 179 1.32 4.72 9.49
N HIS A 180 2.18 4.03 8.74
CA HIS A 180 2.09 4.03 7.28
C HIS A 180 0.85 3.29 6.78
N GLY A 181 0.49 2.16 7.39
CA GLY A 181 -0.70 1.41 7.03
C GLY A 181 -1.99 2.21 7.27
N PHE A 182 -2.11 2.85 8.43
CA PHE A 182 -3.26 3.71 8.72
C PHE A 182 -3.33 4.92 7.78
N SER A 183 -2.20 5.62 7.56
CA SER A 183 -2.12 6.74 6.62
C SER A 183 -2.54 6.32 5.21
N HIS A 184 -2.07 5.15 4.75
CA HIS A 184 -2.46 4.59 3.46
C HIS A 184 -3.97 4.33 3.40
N GLY A 185 -4.51 3.59 4.36
CA GLY A 185 -5.94 3.24 4.37
C GLY A 185 -6.84 4.47 4.34
N TRP A 186 -6.53 5.48 5.14
CA TRP A 186 -7.31 6.71 5.18
C TRP A 186 -7.22 7.54 3.89
N LEU A 187 -6.00 7.74 3.34
CA LEU A 187 -5.85 8.46 2.07
C LEU A 187 -6.47 7.70 0.90
N ALA A 188 -6.38 6.38 0.88
CA ALA A 188 -7.03 5.58 -0.15
C ALA A 188 -8.56 5.68 -0.05
N SER A 189 -9.13 5.66 1.16
CA SER A 189 -10.58 5.86 1.36
C SER A 189 -11.05 7.21 0.80
N LEU A 190 -10.29 8.27 1.08
CA LEU A 190 -10.59 9.60 0.55
C LEU A 190 -10.41 9.67 -0.97
N ALA A 191 -9.37 9.03 -1.51
CA ALA A 191 -9.11 8.99 -2.95
C ALA A 191 -10.25 8.31 -3.71
N TYR A 192 -10.76 7.16 -3.22
CA TYR A 192 -11.88 6.47 -3.86
C TYR A 192 -13.11 7.34 -3.92
N ILE A 193 -13.55 7.91 -2.81
CA ILE A 193 -14.79 8.69 -2.75
C ILE A 193 -14.64 10.04 -3.46
N TYR A 194 -13.60 10.80 -3.15
CA TYR A 194 -13.49 12.20 -3.58
C TYR A 194 -12.76 12.37 -4.91
N VAL A 195 -11.77 11.52 -5.24
CA VAL A 195 -11.00 11.68 -6.48
C VAL A 195 -11.53 10.79 -7.59
N LEU A 196 -11.73 9.50 -7.32
CA LEU A 196 -12.22 8.55 -8.33
C LEU A 196 -13.74 8.62 -8.49
N GLY A 197 -14.48 8.95 -7.42
CA GLY A 197 -15.95 8.90 -7.42
C GLY A 197 -16.48 7.47 -7.42
N GLU A 198 -15.72 6.55 -6.85
CA GLU A 198 -16.00 5.12 -6.77
C GLU A 198 -16.24 4.70 -5.33
N ASP A 199 -17.10 3.70 -5.12
CA ASP A 199 -17.32 3.08 -3.83
C ASP A 199 -16.84 1.62 -3.85
N PRO A 200 -15.63 1.31 -3.32
CA PRO A 200 -15.12 -0.05 -3.30
C PRO A 200 -16.02 -1.05 -2.57
N LEU A 201 -16.81 -0.58 -1.57
CA LEU A 201 -17.72 -1.44 -0.85
C LEU A 201 -18.96 -1.81 -1.66
N ALA A 202 -19.36 -0.97 -2.62
CA ALA A 202 -20.44 -1.32 -3.54
C ALA A 202 -20.04 -2.51 -4.41
N ALA A 203 -18.80 -2.56 -4.91
CA ALA A 203 -18.28 -3.70 -5.65
C ALA A 203 -18.26 -4.99 -4.80
N VAL A 204 -17.85 -4.89 -3.54
CA VAL A 204 -17.87 -6.02 -2.59
C VAL A 204 -19.31 -6.50 -2.34
N ARG A 205 -20.26 -5.59 -2.11
CA ARG A 205 -21.67 -5.95 -1.90
C ARG A 205 -22.25 -6.68 -3.12
N GLN A 206 -21.97 -6.21 -4.33
CA GLN A 206 -22.41 -6.88 -5.55
C GLN A 206 -21.84 -8.30 -5.69
N MET A 207 -20.58 -8.50 -5.29
CA MET A 207 -19.93 -9.81 -5.32
C MET A 207 -20.59 -10.83 -4.38
N PHE A 208 -21.12 -10.39 -3.24
CA PHE A 208 -21.76 -11.24 -2.24
C PHE A 208 -23.31 -11.20 -2.25
N ASN A 209 -23.91 -10.49 -3.22
CA ASN A 209 -25.38 -10.31 -3.32
C ASN A 209 -26.04 -9.77 -2.03
N VAL A 210 -25.38 -8.87 -1.33
CA VAL A 210 -25.86 -8.22 -0.08
C VAL A 210 -26.00 -6.72 -0.25
#